data_d8049c4f3f8de61b97b6fbddf06d5380
#
_entry.id   d8049c4f3f8de61b97b6fbddf06d5380
#
_cell.length_a   1.000
_cell.length_b   1.000
_cell.length_c   1.000
_cell.angle_alpha   90.00
_cell.angle_beta   90.00
_cell.angle_gamma   90.00
#
_symmetry.space_group_name_H-M   'P 1'
#
loop_
_entity.id
_entity.type
_entity.pdbx_description
1 polymer ?
#
loop_
_entity_poly.entity_id
_entity_poly.type
_entity_poly.pdbx_seq_one_letter_code
_entity_poly.pdbx_strand_id
1 'polypeptide(L)'
;YWKEQISEIKTELESFSSQIEALKAERRNRSAALQQKLFQQFNFLNAKGETKNLCAIFEETVQKTPPAGAGECAAPKLLQYAYLSGLSPIAMAEFWWGESPKTEIRHHGYYYPSCRGKCEPILRHMLQGLNVEPAPSERYSLSQNMPEILFEDQWLLVLHKPEGVLSVPGKS
;
A
#
# COMPACT_ATOMS: atom_id res chain seq x y z
N TYR A 1 -26.47 -11.36 51.99
CA TYR A 1 -27.16 -10.39 51.13
C TYR A 1 -26.23 -9.66 50.17
N TRP A 2 -25.29 -8.80 50.65
CA TRP A 2 -24.38 -8.05 49.76
C TRP A 2 -23.45 -8.92 48.95
N LYS A 3 -22.93 -10.01 49.52
CA LYS A 3 -22.05 -10.97 48.82
C LYS A 3 -22.78 -11.68 47.70
N GLU A 4 -24.02 -12.03 47.91
CA GLU A 4 -24.87 -12.69 46.89
C GLU A 4 -25.16 -11.74 45.75
N GLN A 5 -25.57 -10.49 46.00
CA GLN A 5 -25.80 -9.48 44.97
C GLN A 5 -24.53 -9.18 44.16
N ILE A 6 -23.39 -9.07 44.80
CA ILE A 6 -22.10 -8.91 44.11
C ILE A 6 -21.79 -10.11 43.23
N SER A 7 -22.07 -11.34 43.69
CA SER A 7 -21.87 -12.56 42.90
C SER A 7 -22.76 -12.61 41.67
N GLU A 8 -24.04 -12.28 41.82
CA GLU A 8 -24.99 -12.22 40.72
C GLU A 8 -24.57 -11.21 39.66
N ILE A 9 -24.23 -9.97 40.06
CA ILE A 9 -23.77 -8.92 39.13
C ILE A 9 -22.48 -9.33 38.42
N LYS A 10 -21.55 -9.98 39.11
CA LYS A 10 -20.31 -10.49 38.49
C LYS A 10 -20.61 -11.55 37.45
N THR A 11 -21.50 -12.49 37.74
CA THR A 11 -21.88 -13.54 36.77
C THR A 11 -22.56 -12.94 35.54
N GLU A 12 -23.42 -11.95 35.72
CA GLU A 12 -24.07 -11.24 34.61
C GLU A 12 -23.04 -10.47 33.77
N LEU A 13 -22.10 -9.76 34.42
CA LEU A 13 -21.00 -9.05 33.74
C LEU A 13 -20.11 -9.99 32.94
N GLU A 14 -19.75 -11.15 33.49
CA GLU A 14 -18.98 -12.17 32.80
C GLU A 14 -19.74 -12.74 31.58
N SER A 15 -21.05 -12.95 31.71
CA SER A 15 -21.91 -13.36 30.61
C SER A 15 -21.93 -12.34 29.47
N PHE A 16 -22.14 -11.06 29.78
CA PHE A 16 -22.13 -10.00 28.77
C PHE A 16 -20.74 -9.84 28.14
N SER A 17 -19.69 -9.91 28.94
CA SER A 17 -18.30 -9.85 28.44
C SER A 17 -18.01 -10.97 27.46
N SER A 18 -18.44 -12.19 27.75
CA SER A 18 -18.30 -13.36 26.87
C SER A 18 -19.07 -13.18 25.57
N GLN A 19 -20.30 -12.66 25.62
CA GLN A 19 -21.10 -12.36 24.44
C GLN A 19 -20.47 -11.29 23.56
N ILE A 20 -19.92 -10.23 24.15
CA ILE A 20 -19.22 -9.16 23.43
C ILE A 20 -18.00 -9.73 22.72
N GLU A 21 -17.18 -10.55 23.36
CA GLU A 21 -16.01 -11.16 22.73
C GLU A 21 -16.41 -12.13 21.60
N ALA A 22 -17.47 -12.90 21.77
CA ALA A 22 -18.00 -13.75 20.71
C ALA A 22 -18.46 -12.93 19.48
N LEU A 23 -19.19 -11.83 19.69
CA LEU A 23 -19.62 -10.93 18.62
C LEU A 23 -18.46 -10.24 17.93
N LYS A 24 -17.41 -9.84 18.68
CA LYS A 24 -16.18 -9.27 18.11
C LYS A 24 -15.45 -10.29 17.23
N ALA A 25 -15.35 -11.53 17.67
CA ALA A 25 -14.74 -12.61 16.90
C ALA A 25 -15.52 -12.90 15.61
N GLU A 26 -16.84 -13.01 15.72
CA GLU A 26 -17.72 -13.21 14.56
C GLU A 26 -17.58 -12.06 13.55
N ARG A 27 -17.63 -10.80 14.00
CA ARG A 27 -17.43 -9.62 13.13
C ARG A 27 -16.10 -9.67 12.41
N ARG A 28 -15.00 -10.01 13.13
CA ARG A 28 -13.67 -10.14 12.54
C ARG A 28 -13.64 -11.19 11.43
N ASN A 29 -14.21 -12.37 11.69
CA ASN A 29 -14.25 -13.47 10.73
C ASN A 29 -15.08 -13.12 9.50
N ARG A 30 -16.26 -12.52 9.69
CA ARG A 30 -17.12 -12.07 8.57
C ARG A 30 -16.45 -10.98 7.73
N SER A 31 -15.77 -10.01 8.37
CA SER A 31 -15.04 -8.96 7.66
C SER A 31 -13.88 -9.54 6.85
N ALA A 32 -13.11 -10.46 7.41
CA ALA A 32 -12.01 -11.11 6.69
C ALA A 32 -12.51 -11.94 5.50
N ALA A 33 -13.57 -12.71 5.69
CA ALA A 33 -14.20 -13.50 4.61
C ALA A 33 -14.75 -12.61 3.48
N LEU A 34 -15.40 -11.50 3.83
CA LEU A 34 -15.89 -10.53 2.86
C LEU A 34 -14.74 -9.88 2.08
N GLN A 35 -13.70 -9.46 2.77
CA GLN A 35 -12.51 -8.89 2.14
C GLN A 35 -11.86 -9.86 1.15
N GLN A 36 -11.70 -11.12 1.55
CA GLN A 36 -11.16 -12.16 0.66
C GLN A 36 -12.03 -12.34 -0.58
N LYS A 37 -13.35 -12.38 -0.41
CA LYS A 37 -14.29 -12.48 -1.53
C LYS A 37 -14.20 -11.28 -2.47
N LEU A 38 -14.07 -10.08 -1.94
CA LEU A 38 -13.89 -8.87 -2.75
C LEU A 38 -12.56 -8.90 -3.52
N PHE A 39 -11.47 -9.30 -2.91
CA PHE A 39 -10.18 -9.41 -3.57
C PHE A 39 -10.20 -10.39 -4.74
N GLN A 40 -10.94 -11.47 -4.64
CA GLN A 40 -11.12 -12.44 -5.72
C GLN A 40 -11.91 -11.88 -6.92
N GLN A 41 -12.68 -10.82 -6.73
CA GLN A 41 -13.43 -10.16 -7.81
C GLN A 41 -12.63 -9.07 -8.53
N PHE A 42 -11.53 -8.56 -7.93
CA PHE A 42 -10.71 -7.54 -8.55
C PHE A 42 -9.78 -8.12 -9.60
N ASN A 43 -10.04 -7.78 -10.86
CA ASN A 43 -9.22 -8.13 -12.01
C ASN A 43 -8.73 -6.87 -12.69
N PHE A 44 -7.44 -6.81 -12.97
CA PHE A 44 -6.79 -5.64 -13.58
C PHE A 44 -6.27 -5.97 -14.97
N LEU A 45 -6.63 -5.14 -15.95
CA LEU A 45 -6.09 -5.16 -17.30
C LEU A 45 -4.75 -4.44 -17.34
N ASN A 46 -3.84 -4.93 -18.19
CA ASN A 46 -2.68 -4.17 -18.61
C ASN A 46 -2.87 -3.60 -20.03
N ALA A 47 -1.92 -2.80 -20.50
CA ALA A 47 -2.00 -2.18 -21.82
C ALA A 47 -1.89 -3.19 -22.99
N LYS A 48 -1.49 -4.44 -22.72
CA LYS A 48 -1.48 -5.54 -23.69
C LYS A 48 -2.81 -6.28 -23.79
N GLY A 49 -3.80 -5.93 -22.92
CA GLY A 49 -5.08 -6.62 -22.84
C GLY A 49 -5.06 -7.88 -21.94
N GLU A 50 -3.96 -8.14 -21.22
CA GLU A 50 -3.85 -9.26 -20.31
C GLU A 50 -4.50 -8.92 -18.97
N THR A 51 -5.30 -9.85 -18.44
CA THR A 51 -6.00 -9.67 -17.15
C THR A 51 -5.31 -10.47 -16.05
N LYS A 52 -5.08 -9.85 -14.90
CA LYS A 52 -4.54 -10.52 -13.71
C LYS A 52 -5.38 -10.20 -12.47
N ASN A 53 -5.68 -11.23 -11.69
CA ASN A 53 -6.43 -11.07 -10.44
C ASN A 53 -5.57 -10.41 -9.36
N LEU A 54 -6.20 -9.61 -8.48
CA LEU A 54 -5.52 -8.92 -7.39
C LEU A 54 -4.72 -9.88 -6.50
N CYS A 55 -5.28 -11.03 -6.13
CA CYS A 55 -4.58 -12.01 -5.30
C CYS A 55 -3.33 -12.55 -6.02
N ALA A 56 -3.44 -12.86 -7.31
CA ALA A 56 -2.32 -13.34 -8.11
C ALA A 56 -1.21 -12.29 -8.29
N ILE A 57 -1.58 -11.00 -8.38
CA ILE A 57 -0.59 -9.91 -8.39
C ILE A 57 0.21 -9.89 -7.07
N PHE A 58 -0.46 -10.05 -5.94
CA PHE A 58 0.20 -9.99 -4.63
C PHE A 58 0.95 -11.26 -4.25
N GLU A 59 0.60 -12.43 -4.79
CA GLU A 59 1.37 -13.67 -4.61
C GLU A 59 2.84 -13.53 -5.07
N GLU A 60 3.11 -12.65 -6.03
CA GLU A 60 4.46 -12.36 -6.53
C GLU A 60 5.22 -11.35 -5.65
N THR A 61 4.57 -10.74 -4.68
CA THR A 61 5.16 -9.75 -3.76
C THR A 61 5.65 -10.39 -2.46
N VAL A 62 6.44 -9.64 -1.70
CA VAL A 62 6.88 -10.05 -0.35
C VAL A 62 5.68 -10.21 0.60
N GLN A 63 4.62 -9.43 0.41
CA GLN A 63 3.43 -9.43 1.28
C GLN A 63 2.54 -10.65 1.08
N LYS A 64 2.59 -11.32 -0.08
CA LYS A 64 1.78 -12.48 -0.48
C LYS A 64 0.26 -12.26 -0.51
N THR A 65 -0.25 -11.34 0.29
CA THR A 65 -1.70 -11.03 0.39
C THR A 65 -1.95 -9.55 0.17
N PRO A 66 -3.01 -9.19 -0.56
CA PRO A 66 -3.37 -7.79 -0.74
C PRO A 66 -3.71 -7.13 0.60
N PRO A 67 -3.17 -5.95 0.91
CA PRO A 67 -3.62 -5.18 2.07
C PRO A 67 -5.00 -4.58 1.83
N ALA A 68 -5.70 -4.23 2.90
CA ALA A 68 -7.01 -3.60 2.82
C ALA A 68 -6.97 -2.32 1.96
N GLY A 69 -7.92 -2.19 1.03
CA GLY A 69 -8.02 -1.08 0.09
C GLY A 69 -7.00 -1.10 -1.06
N ALA A 70 -6.34 -2.25 -1.31
CA ALA A 70 -5.53 -2.43 -2.52
C ALA A 70 -6.42 -2.38 -3.78
N GLY A 71 -6.03 -1.59 -4.78
CA GLY A 71 -6.79 -1.40 -6.02
C GLY A 71 -7.91 -0.36 -5.95
N GLU A 72 -8.19 0.22 -4.79
CA GLU A 72 -9.23 1.25 -4.63
C GLU A 72 -8.75 2.68 -4.91
N CYS A 73 -7.46 2.90 -5.12
CA CYS A 73 -6.89 4.20 -5.46
C CYS A 73 -7.34 4.67 -6.85
N ALA A 74 -7.20 5.98 -7.11
CA ALA A 74 -7.63 6.59 -8.36
C ALA A 74 -6.87 6.05 -9.58
N ALA A 75 -5.54 5.89 -9.50
CA ALA A 75 -4.71 5.45 -10.61
C ALA A 75 -5.12 4.08 -11.19
N PRO A 76 -5.26 2.99 -10.41
CA PRO A 76 -5.74 1.72 -10.92
C PRO A 76 -7.14 1.81 -11.57
N LYS A 77 -8.04 2.59 -10.98
CA LYS A 77 -9.40 2.77 -11.53
C LYS A 77 -9.41 3.51 -12.86
N LEU A 78 -8.61 4.56 -12.98
CA LEU A 78 -8.50 5.34 -14.23
C LEU A 78 -7.88 4.50 -15.34
N LEU A 79 -6.80 3.77 -15.06
CA LEU A 79 -6.17 2.87 -16.03
C LEU A 79 -7.13 1.76 -16.47
N GLN A 80 -7.83 1.14 -15.51
CA GLN A 80 -8.82 0.10 -15.82
C GLN A 80 -9.91 0.63 -16.73
N TYR A 81 -10.45 1.82 -16.44
CA TYR A 81 -11.44 2.46 -17.29
C TYR A 81 -10.90 2.76 -18.70
N ALA A 82 -9.69 3.31 -18.78
CA ALA A 82 -9.05 3.59 -20.05
C ALA A 82 -8.93 2.34 -20.92
N TYR A 83 -8.42 1.25 -20.38
CA TYR A 83 -8.24 -0.01 -21.12
C TYR A 83 -9.57 -0.62 -21.53
N LEU A 84 -10.57 -0.66 -20.63
CA LEU A 84 -11.91 -1.15 -20.96
C LEU A 84 -12.60 -0.30 -22.05
N SER A 85 -12.26 0.98 -22.13
CA SER A 85 -12.80 1.91 -23.14
C SER A 85 -11.96 1.97 -24.42
N GLY A 86 -10.91 1.13 -24.55
CA GLY A 86 -10.01 1.13 -25.71
C GLY A 86 -9.15 2.39 -25.81
N LEU A 87 -8.95 3.11 -24.71
CA LEU A 87 -8.13 4.32 -24.65
C LEU A 87 -6.69 3.96 -24.30
N SER A 88 -5.73 4.68 -24.89
CA SER A 88 -4.31 4.55 -24.57
C SER A 88 -3.88 5.71 -23.66
N PRO A 89 -3.49 5.46 -22.40
CA PRO A 89 -2.98 6.49 -21.51
C PRO A 89 -1.68 7.10 -22.06
N ILE A 90 -1.57 8.42 -22.05
CA ILE A 90 -0.39 9.16 -22.53
C ILE A 90 0.45 9.63 -21.34
N ALA A 91 -0.19 10.18 -20.32
CA ALA A 91 0.46 10.69 -19.12
C ALA A 91 -0.49 10.59 -17.93
N MET A 92 0.08 10.45 -16.74
CA MET A 92 -0.67 10.45 -15.49
C MET A 92 0.15 11.10 -14.38
N ALA A 93 -0.52 11.88 -13.54
CA ALA A 93 0.07 12.45 -12.34
C ALA A 93 -0.94 12.39 -11.19
N GLU A 94 -0.47 12.11 -9.99
CA GLU A 94 -1.31 12.09 -8.79
C GLU A 94 -0.92 13.26 -7.88
N PHE A 95 -1.91 13.95 -7.36
CA PHE A 95 -1.72 15.03 -6.39
C PHE A 95 -2.71 14.88 -5.23
N TRP A 96 -2.34 15.43 -4.08
CA TRP A 96 -3.20 15.37 -2.90
C TRP A 96 -4.28 16.45 -2.97
N TRP A 97 -5.53 16.03 -2.79
CA TRP A 97 -6.67 16.94 -2.72
C TRP A 97 -7.33 16.87 -1.34
N GLY A 98 -7.32 17.98 -0.59
CA GLY A 98 -7.94 18.10 0.73
C GLY A 98 -6.96 18.38 1.86
N GLU A 99 -7.42 18.18 3.09
CA GLU A 99 -6.61 18.36 4.30
C GLU A 99 -5.58 17.23 4.45
N SER A 100 -4.48 17.53 5.13
CA SER A 100 -3.45 16.55 5.44
C SER A 100 -4.01 15.44 6.34
N PRO A 101 -3.77 14.16 6.04
CA PRO A 101 -4.13 13.08 6.94
C PRO A 101 -3.30 13.15 8.24
N LYS A 102 -3.85 12.62 9.34
CA LYS A 102 -3.17 12.63 10.65
C LYS A 102 -1.90 11.79 10.70
N THR A 103 -1.77 10.82 9.81
CA THR A 103 -0.68 9.84 9.79
C THR A 103 0.52 10.27 8.96
N GLU A 104 0.34 11.23 8.06
CA GLU A 104 1.35 11.65 7.10
C GLU A 104 1.09 13.11 6.68
N ILE A 105 2.13 13.92 6.58
CA ILE A 105 1.97 15.32 6.13
C ILE A 105 1.85 15.33 4.61
N ARG A 106 0.68 15.77 4.11
CA ARG A 106 0.43 15.98 2.68
C ARG A 106 -0.17 17.36 2.43
N HIS A 107 0.37 18.08 1.48
CA HIS A 107 -0.10 19.42 1.13
C HIS A 107 -1.07 19.36 -0.05
N HIS A 108 -2.16 20.08 0.06
CA HIS A 108 -3.15 20.21 -1.00
C HIS A 108 -2.51 20.71 -2.31
N GLY A 109 -2.81 20.07 -3.42
CA GLY A 109 -2.28 20.38 -4.75
C GLY A 109 -0.85 19.92 -5.05
N TYR A 110 -0.13 19.34 -4.05
CA TYR A 110 1.21 18.82 -4.29
C TYR A 110 1.17 17.42 -4.86
N TYR A 111 2.11 17.12 -5.75
CA TYR A 111 2.27 15.80 -6.36
C TYR A 111 2.93 14.83 -5.41
N TYR A 112 2.42 13.61 -5.41
CA TYR A 112 2.94 12.51 -4.60
C TYR A 112 3.04 11.23 -5.43
N PRO A 113 4.07 10.41 -5.21
CA PRO A 113 4.15 9.11 -5.86
C PRO A 113 3.02 8.19 -5.36
N SER A 114 2.63 7.24 -6.19
CA SER A 114 1.70 6.16 -5.79
C SER A 114 2.24 5.41 -4.58
N CYS A 115 1.31 4.95 -3.73
CA CYS A 115 1.72 4.22 -2.53
C CYS A 115 2.39 2.87 -2.91
N ARG A 116 3.56 2.62 -2.33
CA ARG A 116 4.36 1.42 -2.64
C ARG A 116 3.69 0.11 -2.20
N GLY A 117 3.08 0.10 -1.01
CA GLY A 117 2.55 -1.13 -0.43
C GLY A 117 1.22 -1.62 -0.99
N LYS A 118 0.40 -0.74 -1.61
CA LYS A 118 -0.94 -1.10 -2.10
C LYS A 118 -1.08 -1.00 -3.61
N CYS A 119 -0.60 0.09 -4.20
CA CYS A 119 -0.85 0.41 -5.61
C CYS A 119 0.30 0.01 -6.52
N GLU A 120 1.54 0.06 -6.05
CA GLU A 120 2.72 -0.25 -6.88
C GLU A 120 2.66 -1.63 -7.55
N PRO A 121 2.35 -2.75 -6.86
CA PRO A 121 2.26 -4.05 -7.51
C PRO A 121 1.19 -4.09 -8.61
N ILE A 122 0.05 -3.44 -8.37
CA ILE A 122 -1.05 -3.36 -9.33
C ILE A 122 -0.63 -2.53 -10.54
N LEU A 123 -0.06 -1.34 -10.31
CA LEU A 123 0.40 -0.47 -11.38
C LEU A 123 1.53 -1.10 -12.19
N ARG A 124 2.43 -1.84 -11.56
CA ARG A 124 3.49 -2.60 -12.25
C ARG A 124 2.92 -3.61 -13.26
N HIS A 125 1.78 -4.25 -12.94
CA HIS A 125 1.06 -5.08 -13.90
C HIS A 125 0.35 -4.23 -14.96
N MET A 126 -0.42 -3.21 -14.54
CA MET A 126 -1.27 -2.42 -15.44
C MET A 126 -0.48 -1.62 -16.48
N LEU A 127 0.73 -1.18 -16.15
CA LEU A 127 1.60 -0.40 -17.03
C LEU A 127 2.38 -1.26 -18.05
N GLN A 128 2.31 -2.60 -17.98
CA GLN A 128 2.95 -3.48 -18.95
C GLN A 128 2.35 -3.24 -20.34
N GLY A 129 3.23 -2.96 -21.30
CA GLY A 129 2.84 -2.61 -22.67
C GLY A 129 2.83 -1.12 -22.97
N LEU A 130 2.95 -0.27 -21.96
CA LEU A 130 3.19 1.17 -22.15
C LEU A 130 4.70 1.46 -22.09
N ASN A 131 5.11 2.49 -22.83
CA ASN A 131 6.45 3.05 -22.67
C ASN A 131 6.41 4.06 -21.52
N VAL A 132 6.82 3.58 -20.33
CA VAL A 132 6.84 4.40 -19.10
C VAL A 132 8.27 4.75 -18.74
N GLU A 133 8.47 5.96 -18.21
CA GLU A 133 9.76 6.33 -17.65
C GLU A 133 10.05 5.49 -16.39
N PRO A 134 11.33 5.11 -16.17
CA PRO A 134 11.71 4.40 -14.95
C PRO A 134 11.38 5.24 -13.71
N ALA A 135 10.95 4.57 -12.64
CA ALA A 135 10.66 5.24 -11.37
C ALA A 135 11.90 6.02 -10.88
N PRO A 136 11.71 7.17 -10.21
CA PRO A 136 12.84 7.93 -9.70
C PRO A 136 13.81 7.09 -8.85
N SER A 137 13.29 6.16 -8.04
CA SER A 137 14.09 5.21 -7.27
C SER A 137 14.94 4.27 -8.13
N GLU A 138 14.46 3.91 -9.32
CA GLU A 138 15.19 3.06 -10.26
C GLU A 138 16.24 3.85 -11.03
N ARG A 139 15.99 5.12 -11.35
CA ARG A 139 16.97 6.01 -11.98
C ARG A 139 18.23 6.16 -11.12
N TYR A 140 18.07 6.21 -9.78
CA TYR A 140 19.20 6.31 -8.85
C TYR A 140 19.93 4.98 -8.65
N SER A 141 19.24 3.84 -8.80
CA SER A 141 19.87 2.50 -8.74
C SER A 141 20.79 2.23 -9.94
N LEU A 142 20.53 2.86 -11.09
CA LEU A 142 21.31 2.73 -12.30
C LEU A 142 22.60 3.60 -12.31
N SER A 143 22.66 4.60 -11.43
CA SER A 143 23.92 5.33 -11.21
C SER A 143 24.81 4.50 -10.28
N GLN A 144 25.72 3.71 -10.85
CA GLN A 144 26.73 2.91 -10.15
C GLN A 144 27.79 3.76 -9.42
N ASN A 145 27.51 5.00 -9.12
CA ASN A 145 28.41 5.85 -8.39
C ASN A 145 28.31 5.55 -6.89
N MET A 146 29.13 4.62 -6.44
CA MET A 146 29.44 4.50 -5.00
C MET A 146 29.89 5.87 -4.50
N PRO A 147 29.43 6.28 -3.31
CA PRO A 147 29.90 7.52 -2.72
C PRO A 147 31.44 7.54 -2.67
N GLU A 148 32.04 8.61 -3.13
CA GLU A 148 33.49 8.80 -3.04
C GLU A 148 33.90 8.99 -1.57
N ILE A 149 34.85 8.21 -1.10
CA ILE A 149 35.44 8.37 0.24
C ILE A 149 36.42 9.52 0.18
N LEU A 150 36.08 10.63 0.83
CA LEU A 150 36.96 11.80 0.91
C LEU A 150 37.96 11.68 2.05
N PHE A 151 37.57 11.02 3.13
CA PHE A 151 38.40 10.80 4.32
C PHE A 151 37.89 9.60 5.11
N GLU A 152 38.80 8.82 5.67
CA GLU A 152 38.49 7.70 6.56
C GLU A 152 39.63 7.56 7.60
N ASP A 153 39.24 7.45 8.87
CA ASP A 153 40.08 7.01 9.96
C ASP A 153 39.34 6.02 10.87
N GLN A 154 39.88 5.67 12.01
CA GLN A 154 39.25 4.72 12.93
C GLN A 154 37.95 5.22 13.59
N TRP A 155 37.60 6.52 13.44
CA TRP A 155 36.47 7.16 14.11
C TRP A 155 35.53 7.89 13.16
N LEU A 156 36.01 8.33 11.99
CA LEU A 156 35.27 9.18 11.08
C LEU A 156 35.39 8.72 9.64
N LEU A 157 34.22 8.65 8.96
CA LEU A 157 34.14 8.42 7.53
C LEU A 157 33.43 9.61 6.87
N VAL A 158 34.14 10.31 5.97
CA VAL A 158 33.59 11.40 5.17
C VAL A 158 33.39 10.96 3.74
N LEU A 159 32.13 11.04 3.27
CA LEU A 159 31.72 10.62 1.93
C LEU A 159 31.22 11.81 1.12
N HIS A 160 31.59 11.86 -0.14
CA HIS A 160 30.92 12.69 -1.13
C HIS A 160 29.70 11.94 -1.67
N LYS A 161 28.53 12.29 -1.17
CA LYS A 161 27.26 11.67 -1.58
C LYS A 161 26.73 12.35 -2.85
N PRO A 162 26.56 11.64 -3.97
CA PRO A 162 25.96 12.20 -5.17
C PRO A 162 24.57 12.78 -4.91
N GLU A 163 24.19 13.78 -5.70
CA GLU A 163 22.84 14.34 -5.70
C GLU A 163 21.80 13.22 -5.94
N GLY A 164 20.67 13.28 -5.23
CA GLY A 164 19.58 12.33 -5.38
C GLY A 164 19.72 11.02 -4.62
N VAL A 165 20.89 10.67 -4.10
CA VAL A 165 21.06 9.50 -3.24
C VAL A 165 20.53 9.80 -1.84
N LEU A 166 19.71 8.90 -1.27
CA LEU A 166 19.20 9.05 0.09
C LEU A 166 20.30 8.80 1.12
N SER A 167 20.40 9.66 2.14
CA SER A 167 21.36 9.49 3.25
C SER A 167 20.92 8.43 4.26
N VAL A 168 19.63 8.15 4.32
CA VAL A 168 19.03 7.09 5.14
C VAL A 168 17.99 6.37 4.31
N PRO A 169 17.73 5.06 4.58
CA PRO A 169 16.64 4.36 3.92
C PRO A 169 15.33 5.10 4.11
N GLY A 170 14.59 5.34 3.01
CA GLY A 170 13.22 5.84 3.09
C GLY A 170 12.32 4.83 3.83
N LYS A 171 11.23 5.28 4.39
CA LYS A 171 10.20 4.37 4.89
C LYS A 171 9.67 3.56 3.70
N SER A 172 9.86 2.25 3.77
CA SER A 172 9.31 1.27 2.82
C SER A 172 7.80 1.18 2.94
#